data_9bdd712ef44329932293df593273b916
#
_entry.id   9bdd712ef44329932293df593273b916
#
_cell.length_a   1.000
_cell.length_b   1.000
_cell.length_c   1.000
_cell.angle_alpha   90.00
_cell.angle_beta   90.00
_cell.angle_gamma   90.00
#
_symmetry.space_group_name_H-M   'P 1'
#
loop_
_entity.id
_entity.type
_entity.pdbx_description
1 polymer ?
#
loop_
_entity_poly.entity_id
_entity_poly.type
_entity_poly.pdbx_seq_one_letter_code
_entity_poly.pdbx_strand_id
1 'polypeptide(L)'
;PKSAYSADGDGARGLKDMVKACHRSGIEVVLEMPFCTAADKMMMLECLRYYVMEYHIDGFILNPFVVSMESVHADPFLKNTKIMEHELGFQTVMRRFLKGDEGMIHDVIYWLKHHSKEQGIFNYITDQNGFTLNDLVSYDAKHNEENGEHNQDGPDYNYSWNCGAEGPSRKKAVMELRNHQIFNAFFLLFLAQGTPCMLAGDEFGNSQKGNNNVYCQDNPIGWTDWRGLEKKKELHDFVKELIAFRKSHPILTPERELQGIDLSCCGVPDVSYHGEEAWQIPGEVSSRQLGVYYSGAQTKSEDCYVAYNMHWLEHVFALPALPKGYGWYVKATTERGMLDVPVLLKDQRKLELKERSVTVLTAERIVEVETKKNENITTLTDDQSS
;
A
#
# COMPACT_ATOMS: atom_id res chain seq x y z
N PRO A 1 -11.50 -22.86 17.81
CA PRO A 1 -10.39 -22.04 18.34
C PRO A 1 -9.73 -22.68 19.55
N LYS A 2 -8.40 -22.58 19.67
CA LYS A 2 -7.69 -23.12 20.83
C LYS A 2 -7.88 -22.19 22.04
N SER A 3 -8.26 -22.74 23.18
CA SER A 3 -8.48 -22.00 24.44
C SER A 3 -7.22 -21.28 24.94
N ALA A 4 -6.03 -21.75 24.58
CA ALA A 4 -4.76 -21.12 24.93
C ALA A 4 -4.61 -19.66 24.39
N TYR A 5 -5.36 -19.30 23.34
CA TYR A 5 -5.35 -17.95 22.75
C TYR A 5 -6.56 -17.10 23.18
N SER A 6 -7.30 -17.55 24.19
CA SER A 6 -8.43 -16.81 24.74
C SER A 6 -8.09 -16.30 26.14
N ALA A 7 -8.46 -15.07 26.43
CA ALA A 7 -8.18 -14.44 27.73
C ALA A 7 -8.86 -15.17 28.92
N ASP A 8 -9.99 -15.84 28.70
CA ASP A 8 -10.78 -16.55 29.69
C ASP A 8 -10.68 -18.09 29.61
N GLY A 9 -9.84 -18.60 28.69
CA GLY A 9 -9.67 -20.02 28.44
C GLY A 9 -10.80 -20.66 27.63
N ASP A 10 -11.82 -19.90 27.19
CA ASP A 10 -12.87 -20.34 26.26
C ASP A 10 -12.63 -19.75 24.86
N GLY A 11 -11.87 -20.49 24.05
CA GLY A 11 -11.50 -20.04 22.69
C GLY A 11 -12.69 -19.85 21.76
N ALA A 12 -13.76 -20.60 21.92
CA ALA A 12 -14.96 -20.48 21.10
C ALA A 12 -15.70 -19.18 21.41
N ARG A 13 -15.90 -18.90 22.69
CA ARG A 13 -16.52 -17.66 23.16
C ARG A 13 -15.65 -16.45 22.82
N GLY A 14 -14.34 -16.54 23.07
CA GLY A 14 -13.40 -15.45 22.79
C GLY A 14 -13.41 -15.05 21.32
N LEU A 15 -13.45 -16.01 20.38
CA LEU A 15 -13.57 -15.71 18.94
C LEU A 15 -14.91 -15.04 18.60
N LYS A 16 -16.04 -15.52 19.16
CA LYS A 16 -17.35 -14.89 18.96
C LYS A 16 -17.38 -13.45 19.47
N ASP A 17 -16.83 -13.20 20.65
CA ASP A 17 -16.77 -11.86 21.23
C ASP A 17 -15.87 -10.92 20.41
N MET A 18 -14.74 -11.42 19.88
CA MET A 18 -13.87 -10.68 18.96
C MET A 18 -14.60 -10.31 17.67
N VAL A 19 -15.21 -11.27 16.98
CA VAL A 19 -15.97 -11.01 15.73
C VAL A 19 -17.09 -9.99 15.98
N LYS A 20 -17.83 -10.15 17.08
CA LYS A 20 -18.89 -9.20 17.45
C LYS A 20 -18.37 -7.79 17.74
N ALA A 21 -17.18 -7.66 18.35
CA ALA A 21 -16.56 -6.36 18.58
C ALA A 21 -16.11 -5.71 17.26
N CYS A 22 -15.52 -6.49 16.35
CA CYS A 22 -15.14 -6.04 15.01
C CYS A 22 -16.38 -5.54 14.23
N HIS A 23 -17.44 -6.32 14.17
CA HIS A 23 -18.68 -5.94 13.47
C HIS A 23 -19.33 -4.68 14.05
N ARG A 24 -19.31 -4.48 15.37
CA ARG A 24 -19.80 -3.23 15.98
C ARG A 24 -19.01 -2.01 15.53
N SER A 25 -17.76 -2.20 15.17
CA SER A 25 -16.85 -1.15 14.67
C SER A 25 -16.86 -1.04 13.13
N GLY A 26 -17.72 -1.80 12.43
CA GLY A 26 -17.78 -1.85 10.97
C GLY A 26 -16.58 -2.56 10.34
N ILE A 27 -15.93 -3.46 11.08
CA ILE A 27 -14.78 -4.24 10.63
C ILE A 27 -15.23 -5.67 10.35
N GLU A 28 -14.99 -6.15 9.14
CA GLU A 28 -15.21 -7.54 8.75
C GLU A 28 -14.07 -8.44 9.19
N VAL A 29 -14.37 -9.71 9.43
CA VAL A 29 -13.39 -10.71 9.85
C VAL A 29 -13.23 -11.76 8.77
N VAL A 30 -12.04 -11.85 8.20
CA VAL A 30 -11.65 -12.84 7.20
C VAL A 30 -10.65 -13.81 7.81
N LEU A 31 -10.89 -15.13 7.68
CA LEU A 31 -9.98 -16.15 8.20
C LEU A 31 -9.15 -16.78 7.09
N GLU A 32 -7.87 -16.89 7.29
CA GLU A 32 -7.00 -17.75 6.51
C GLU A 32 -7.18 -19.20 6.96
N MET A 33 -7.50 -20.10 6.00
CA MET A 33 -7.77 -21.50 6.28
C MET A 33 -6.65 -22.38 5.70
N PRO A 34 -5.74 -22.88 6.54
CA PRO A 34 -4.58 -23.66 6.09
C PRO A 34 -4.96 -25.12 5.81
N PHE A 35 -5.90 -25.35 4.89
CA PHE A 35 -6.23 -26.69 4.45
C PHE A 35 -5.06 -27.30 3.68
N CYS A 36 -4.83 -28.60 3.88
CA CYS A 36 -3.85 -29.38 3.14
C CYS A 36 -4.53 -30.32 2.14
N THR A 37 -3.80 -30.78 1.14
CA THR A 37 -4.29 -31.67 0.08
C THR A 37 -4.80 -33.04 0.60
N ALA A 38 -4.38 -33.45 1.81
CA ALA A 38 -4.84 -34.66 2.45
C ALA A 38 -6.20 -34.52 3.15
N ALA A 39 -6.73 -33.29 3.30
CA ALA A 39 -8.02 -33.08 3.93
C ALA A 39 -9.18 -33.47 3.00
N ASP A 40 -10.22 -34.04 3.58
CA ASP A 40 -11.44 -34.40 2.85
C ASP A 40 -12.18 -33.13 2.38
N LYS A 41 -12.56 -33.10 1.10
CA LYS A 41 -13.23 -31.94 0.48
C LYS A 41 -14.56 -31.60 1.15
N MET A 42 -15.32 -32.62 1.58
CA MET A 42 -16.61 -32.40 2.26
C MET A 42 -16.37 -31.76 3.63
N MET A 43 -15.36 -32.25 4.35
CA MET A 43 -14.95 -31.69 5.66
C MET A 43 -14.52 -30.22 5.52
N MET A 44 -13.80 -29.86 4.43
CA MET A 44 -13.42 -28.45 4.18
C MET A 44 -14.66 -27.57 4.05
N LEU A 45 -15.65 -27.97 3.23
CA LEU A 45 -16.89 -27.21 3.06
C LEU A 45 -17.69 -27.09 4.37
N GLU A 46 -17.83 -28.19 5.12
CA GLU A 46 -18.49 -28.17 6.42
C GLU A 46 -17.78 -27.28 7.43
N CYS A 47 -16.45 -27.26 7.41
CA CYS A 47 -15.67 -26.36 8.24
C CYS A 47 -15.94 -24.88 7.89
N LEU A 48 -15.94 -24.51 6.61
CA LEU A 48 -16.25 -23.16 6.16
C LEU A 48 -17.67 -22.74 6.55
N ARG A 49 -18.68 -23.62 6.30
CA ARG A 49 -20.07 -23.39 6.72
C ARG A 49 -20.18 -23.18 8.23
N TYR A 50 -19.46 -23.99 9.01
CA TYR A 50 -19.48 -23.88 10.48
C TYR A 50 -18.98 -22.51 10.94
N TYR A 51 -17.89 -22.00 10.38
CA TYR A 51 -17.38 -20.69 10.76
C TYR A 51 -18.31 -19.54 10.33
N VAL A 52 -18.96 -19.64 9.17
CA VAL A 52 -19.94 -18.64 8.73
C VAL A 52 -21.17 -18.67 9.65
N MET A 53 -21.75 -19.85 9.91
CA MET A 53 -23.01 -19.97 10.65
C MET A 53 -22.83 -19.73 12.15
N GLU A 54 -21.74 -20.21 12.73
CA GLU A 54 -21.54 -20.19 14.17
C GLU A 54 -20.80 -18.95 14.67
N TYR A 55 -19.89 -18.41 13.86
CA TYR A 55 -19.04 -17.27 14.24
C TYR A 55 -19.31 -16.00 13.42
N HIS A 56 -20.17 -16.09 12.40
CA HIS A 56 -20.47 -14.97 11.49
C HIS A 56 -19.21 -14.41 10.80
N ILE A 57 -18.30 -15.28 10.38
CA ILE A 57 -17.11 -14.90 9.61
C ILE A 57 -17.54 -14.38 8.24
N ASP A 58 -16.98 -13.27 7.80
CA ASP A 58 -17.35 -12.55 6.58
C ASP A 58 -16.65 -13.09 5.34
N GLY A 59 -15.50 -13.74 5.51
CA GLY A 59 -14.73 -14.25 4.40
C GLY A 59 -13.63 -15.22 4.78
N PHE A 60 -13.02 -15.79 3.75
CA PHE A 60 -11.89 -16.71 3.90
C PHE A 60 -10.80 -16.40 2.89
N ILE A 61 -9.55 -16.63 3.31
CA ILE A 61 -8.41 -16.75 2.41
C ILE A 61 -8.20 -18.24 2.19
N LEU A 62 -8.30 -18.67 0.92
CA LEU A 62 -8.23 -20.07 0.54
C LEU A 62 -7.14 -20.30 -0.51
N ASN A 63 -6.54 -21.47 -0.47
CA ASN A 63 -5.64 -21.92 -1.54
C ASN A 63 -6.45 -22.65 -2.62
N PRO A 64 -6.58 -22.09 -3.85
CA PRO A 64 -7.40 -22.67 -4.92
C PRO A 64 -6.86 -24.02 -5.43
N PHE A 65 -5.59 -24.32 -5.19
CA PHE A 65 -5.02 -25.63 -5.54
C PHE A 65 -5.44 -26.76 -4.56
N VAL A 66 -6.00 -26.39 -3.41
CA VAL A 66 -6.42 -27.35 -2.37
C VAL A 66 -7.94 -27.39 -2.25
N VAL A 67 -8.60 -26.23 -2.26
CA VAL A 67 -10.05 -26.09 -2.11
C VAL A 67 -10.70 -25.92 -3.48
N SER A 68 -11.78 -26.66 -3.75
CA SER A 68 -12.56 -26.46 -4.97
C SER A 68 -13.39 -25.18 -4.90
N MET A 69 -12.94 -24.12 -5.59
CA MET A 69 -13.65 -22.83 -5.66
C MET A 69 -15.05 -23.00 -6.24
N GLU A 70 -15.23 -23.85 -7.26
CA GLU A 70 -16.54 -24.16 -7.82
C GLU A 70 -17.50 -24.68 -6.74
N SER A 71 -17.05 -25.60 -5.88
CA SER A 71 -17.84 -26.15 -4.79
C SER A 71 -18.18 -25.08 -3.73
N VAL A 72 -17.27 -24.15 -3.46
CA VAL A 72 -17.50 -23.05 -2.52
C VAL A 72 -18.54 -22.08 -3.07
N HIS A 73 -18.40 -21.65 -4.33
CA HIS A 73 -19.33 -20.72 -4.97
C HIS A 73 -20.74 -21.32 -5.20
N ALA A 74 -20.82 -22.63 -5.43
CA ALA A 74 -22.09 -23.32 -5.57
C ALA A 74 -22.81 -23.55 -4.23
N ASP A 75 -22.14 -23.37 -3.11
CA ASP A 75 -22.69 -23.62 -1.79
C ASP A 75 -23.66 -22.50 -1.35
N PRO A 76 -24.92 -22.82 -0.99
CA PRO A 76 -25.91 -21.82 -0.59
C PRO A 76 -25.53 -20.97 0.63
N PHE A 77 -24.72 -21.53 1.55
CA PHE A 77 -24.27 -20.83 2.76
C PHE A 77 -23.02 -19.98 2.51
N LEU A 78 -22.22 -20.34 1.50
CA LEU A 78 -20.95 -19.68 1.23
C LEU A 78 -21.01 -18.69 0.06
N LYS A 79 -22.07 -18.72 -0.76
CA LYS A 79 -22.18 -17.89 -1.99
C LYS A 79 -22.05 -16.37 -1.76
N ASN A 80 -22.37 -15.88 -0.57
CA ASN A 80 -22.24 -14.47 -0.19
C ASN A 80 -21.01 -14.20 0.69
N THR A 81 -20.18 -15.20 0.93
CA THR A 81 -18.97 -15.10 1.74
C THR A 81 -17.83 -14.58 0.85
N LYS A 82 -17.04 -13.66 1.36
CA LYS A 82 -15.87 -13.15 0.63
C LYS A 82 -14.81 -14.24 0.52
N ILE A 83 -14.42 -14.56 -0.69
CA ILE A 83 -13.31 -15.49 -0.94
C ILE A 83 -12.15 -14.68 -1.50
N MET A 84 -11.01 -14.79 -0.82
CA MET A 84 -9.80 -14.03 -1.14
C MET A 84 -8.65 -15.02 -1.39
N GLU A 85 -7.71 -14.60 -2.22
CA GLU A 85 -6.47 -15.33 -2.46
C GLU A 85 -5.26 -14.48 -2.08
N HIS A 86 -4.19 -15.14 -1.67
CA HIS A 86 -2.88 -14.53 -1.51
C HIS A 86 -2.16 -14.52 -2.85
N GLU A 87 -1.78 -13.35 -3.31
CA GLU A 87 -1.04 -13.20 -4.56
C GLU A 87 0.43 -12.84 -4.29
N LEU A 88 1.28 -13.87 -4.29
CA LEU A 88 2.72 -13.74 -4.05
C LEU A 88 3.44 -12.88 -5.11
N GLY A 89 2.88 -12.78 -6.31
CA GLY A 89 3.46 -12.01 -7.40
C GLY A 89 3.58 -10.54 -7.08
N PHE A 90 2.53 -9.93 -6.50
CA PHE A 90 2.56 -8.54 -6.06
C PHE A 90 3.70 -8.30 -5.05
N GLN A 91 3.79 -9.13 -4.01
CA GLN A 91 4.83 -9.03 -2.98
C GLN A 91 6.23 -9.05 -3.58
N THR A 92 6.51 -10.05 -4.40
CA THR A 92 7.83 -10.25 -5.01
C THR A 92 8.23 -9.07 -5.90
N VAL A 93 7.31 -8.63 -6.77
CA VAL A 93 7.58 -7.55 -7.72
C VAL A 93 7.77 -6.23 -6.99
N MET A 94 6.89 -5.88 -6.04
CA MET A 94 6.99 -4.61 -5.33
C MET A 94 8.22 -4.52 -4.42
N ARG A 95 8.63 -5.61 -3.76
CA ARG A 95 9.87 -5.66 -2.98
C ARG A 95 11.10 -5.45 -3.86
N ARG A 96 11.16 -6.12 -5.01
CA ARG A 96 12.27 -5.98 -5.98
C ARG A 96 12.32 -4.58 -6.56
N PHE A 97 11.18 -4.00 -6.93
CA PHE A 97 11.11 -2.62 -7.41
C PHE A 97 11.52 -1.62 -6.33
N LEU A 98 11.02 -1.77 -5.11
CA LEU A 98 11.38 -0.95 -3.95
C LEU A 98 12.90 -0.97 -3.68
N LYS A 99 13.52 -2.13 -3.81
CA LYS A 99 14.97 -2.30 -3.69
C LYS A 99 15.73 -1.64 -4.86
N GLY A 100 15.10 -1.51 -6.03
CA GLY A 100 15.65 -0.95 -7.25
C GLY A 100 16.32 -1.99 -8.14
N ASP A 101 15.78 -3.20 -8.19
CA ASP A 101 16.20 -4.22 -9.16
C ASP A 101 15.86 -3.77 -10.59
N GLU A 102 16.62 -4.25 -11.55
CA GLU A 102 16.42 -3.99 -12.98
C GLU A 102 15.26 -4.80 -13.56
N GLY A 103 14.69 -4.31 -14.68
CA GLY A 103 13.71 -5.03 -15.47
C GLY A 103 12.32 -5.14 -14.84
N MET A 104 12.01 -4.34 -13.80
CA MET A 104 10.77 -4.48 -13.03
C MET A 104 9.58 -3.69 -13.59
N ILE A 105 9.80 -2.74 -14.51
CA ILE A 105 8.77 -1.76 -14.91
C ILE A 105 7.50 -2.44 -15.44
N HIS A 106 7.61 -3.41 -16.33
CA HIS A 106 6.44 -4.09 -16.91
C HIS A 106 5.66 -4.91 -15.87
N ASP A 107 6.37 -5.58 -14.98
CA ASP A 107 5.76 -6.35 -13.89
C ASP A 107 5.07 -5.42 -12.89
N VAL A 108 5.69 -4.28 -12.57
CA VAL A 108 5.07 -3.25 -11.70
C VAL A 108 3.80 -2.69 -12.34
N ILE A 109 3.82 -2.36 -13.63
CA ILE A 109 2.64 -1.92 -14.38
C ILE A 109 1.51 -2.95 -14.29
N TYR A 110 1.84 -4.23 -14.49
CA TYR A 110 0.86 -5.31 -14.39
C TYR A 110 0.24 -5.34 -12.98
N TRP A 111 1.06 -5.41 -11.93
CA TRP A 111 0.58 -5.58 -10.56
C TRP A 111 -0.08 -4.34 -9.96
N LEU A 112 0.28 -3.13 -10.40
CA LEU A 112 -0.39 -1.90 -9.95
C LEU A 112 -1.86 -1.85 -10.34
N LYS A 113 -2.24 -2.41 -11.48
CA LYS A 113 -3.62 -2.40 -12.00
C LYS A 113 -4.33 -3.75 -11.87
N HIS A 114 -3.61 -4.83 -11.55
CA HIS A 114 -4.17 -6.17 -11.55
C HIS A 114 -5.35 -6.29 -10.58
N HIS A 115 -6.46 -6.75 -11.12
CA HIS A 115 -7.71 -6.91 -10.42
C HIS A 115 -8.42 -8.18 -10.92
N SER A 116 -8.74 -9.13 -10.04
CA SER A 116 -9.52 -10.30 -10.42
C SER A 116 -10.99 -9.94 -10.59
N LYS A 117 -11.64 -10.58 -11.56
CA LYS A 117 -13.10 -10.45 -11.77
C LYS A 117 -13.92 -11.37 -10.89
N GLU A 118 -13.35 -12.48 -10.45
CA GLU A 118 -14.05 -13.60 -9.83
C GLU A 118 -13.80 -13.71 -8.33
N GLN A 119 -12.64 -13.19 -7.89
CA GLN A 119 -12.19 -13.35 -6.49
C GLN A 119 -11.56 -12.06 -5.99
N GLY A 120 -11.62 -11.80 -4.69
CA GLY A 120 -10.86 -10.73 -4.07
C GLY A 120 -9.37 -11.09 -4.05
N ILE A 121 -8.52 -10.14 -4.45
CA ILE A 121 -7.07 -10.26 -4.33
C ILE A 121 -6.58 -9.36 -3.21
N PHE A 122 -5.80 -9.92 -2.29
CA PHE A 122 -5.03 -9.13 -1.34
C PHE A 122 -3.65 -8.79 -1.92
N ASN A 123 -3.40 -7.50 -2.10
CA ASN A 123 -2.06 -6.97 -2.34
C ASN A 123 -1.36 -6.76 -1.01
N TYR A 124 -0.18 -7.33 -0.82
CA TYR A 124 0.60 -7.16 0.39
C TYR A 124 2.11 -7.10 0.07
N ILE A 125 2.85 -6.32 0.85
CA ILE A 125 4.31 -6.26 0.76
C ILE A 125 4.93 -7.16 1.83
N THR A 126 4.28 -7.23 2.99
CA THR A 126 4.69 -8.03 4.15
C THR A 126 3.51 -8.81 4.69
N ASP A 127 3.79 -9.99 5.20
CA ASP A 127 2.83 -10.88 5.83
C ASP A 127 3.45 -11.61 7.03
N GLN A 128 2.69 -12.51 7.63
CA GLN A 128 3.14 -13.28 8.80
C GLN A 128 4.24 -14.31 8.49
N ASN A 129 4.51 -14.59 7.22
CA ASN A 129 5.50 -15.60 6.77
C ASN A 129 6.77 -14.95 6.20
N GLY A 130 7.26 -13.91 6.85
CA GLY A 130 8.40 -13.17 6.35
C GLY A 130 8.83 -12.05 7.29
N PHE A 131 9.61 -11.12 6.77
CA PHE A 131 9.99 -9.93 7.50
C PHE A 131 8.81 -8.97 7.67
N THR A 132 8.75 -8.27 8.83
CA THR A 132 7.98 -7.02 8.96
C THR A 132 8.51 -5.97 8.00
N LEU A 133 7.75 -4.92 7.71
CA LEU A 133 8.21 -3.85 6.81
C LEU A 133 9.47 -3.15 7.33
N ASN A 134 9.59 -2.96 8.65
CA ASN A 134 10.79 -2.42 9.25
C ASN A 134 12.00 -3.34 9.08
N ASP A 135 11.82 -4.66 9.19
CA ASP A 135 12.89 -5.63 9.02
C ASP A 135 13.26 -5.81 7.54
N LEU A 136 12.30 -5.71 6.63
CA LEU A 136 12.51 -5.75 5.18
C LEU A 136 13.51 -4.69 4.69
N VAL A 137 13.55 -3.52 5.35
CA VAL A 137 14.47 -2.42 5.03
C VAL A 137 15.68 -2.36 5.96
N SER A 138 15.82 -3.34 6.85
CA SER A 138 16.87 -3.35 7.89
C SER A 138 17.78 -4.56 7.87
N TYR A 139 17.37 -5.64 7.18
CA TYR A 139 18.12 -6.89 7.15
C TYR A 139 18.23 -7.43 5.72
N ASP A 140 19.43 -7.86 5.33
CA ASP A 140 19.63 -8.58 4.08
C ASP A 140 19.45 -10.09 4.28
N ALA A 141 19.80 -10.60 5.46
CA ALA A 141 19.67 -12.00 5.82
C ALA A 141 18.68 -12.22 6.95
N LYS A 142 18.08 -13.42 7.01
CA LYS A 142 17.24 -13.84 8.13
C LYS A 142 18.08 -14.11 9.38
N HIS A 143 17.51 -13.83 10.54
CA HIS A 143 18.10 -14.05 11.87
C HIS A 143 17.13 -14.89 12.72
N ASN A 144 17.01 -16.19 12.40
CA ASN A 144 16.09 -17.15 13.03
C ASN A 144 16.80 -18.02 14.08
N GLU A 145 17.98 -17.66 14.54
CA GLU A 145 18.79 -18.45 15.46
C GLU A 145 18.02 -18.81 16.75
N GLU A 146 17.20 -17.88 17.25
CA GLU A 146 16.38 -18.08 18.45
C GLU A 146 15.25 -19.12 18.26
N ASN A 147 14.97 -19.54 17.02
CA ASN A 147 13.99 -20.60 16.75
C ASN A 147 14.55 -22.01 17.05
N GLY A 148 15.86 -22.15 17.21
CA GLY A 148 16.49 -23.44 17.49
C GLY A 148 16.67 -24.38 16.29
N GLU A 149 16.37 -23.90 15.08
CA GLU A 149 16.46 -24.62 13.81
C GLU A 149 17.76 -24.29 13.03
N HIS A 150 18.79 -23.81 13.73
CA HIS A 150 20.08 -23.42 13.14
C HIS A 150 19.96 -22.42 11.98
N ASN A 151 18.98 -21.51 12.04
CA ASN A 151 18.67 -20.52 11.00
C ASN A 151 18.32 -21.15 9.63
N GLN A 152 17.82 -22.39 9.61
CA GLN A 152 17.44 -23.10 8.38
C GLN A 152 15.96 -22.99 8.06
N ASP A 153 15.15 -22.58 9.01
CA ASP A 153 13.71 -22.34 8.87
C ASP A 153 13.40 -20.96 8.24
N GLY A 154 12.17 -20.83 7.76
CA GLY A 154 11.71 -19.61 7.08
C GLY A 154 12.32 -19.43 5.67
N PRO A 155 11.82 -18.45 4.89
CA PRO A 155 12.28 -18.22 3.53
C PRO A 155 13.70 -17.65 3.49
N ASP A 156 14.53 -18.16 2.56
CA ASP A 156 15.89 -17.63 2.34
C ASP A 156 15.87 -16.33 1.51
N TYR A 157 14.92 -16.22 0.58
CA TYR A 157 14.80 -15.08 -0.32
C TYR A 157 13.68 -14.15 0.12
N ASN A 158 14.06 -13.03 0.76
CA ASN A 158 13.09 -12.04 1.25
C ASN A 158 12.98 -10.83 0.31
N TYR A 159 13.86 -10.69 -0.68
CA TYR A 159 14.00 -9.49 -1.52
C TYR A 159 14.13 -8.22 -0.68
N SER A 160 14.76 -8.34 0.49
CA SER A 160 15.01 -7.28 1.45
C SER A 160 16.26 -6.48 1.10
N TRP A 161 16.43 -5.36 1.76
CA TRP A 161 17.64 -4.53 1.66
C TRP A 161 17.89 -3.79 2.97
N ASN A 162 19.06 -3.98 3.58
CA ASN A 162 19.41 -3.39 4.87
C ASN A 162 19.69 -1.88 4.83
N CYS A 163 19.60 -1.24 3.65
CA CYS A 163 19.87 0.19 3.43
C CYS A 163 21.27 0.63 3.88
N GLY A 164 22.26 -0.29 3.82
CA GLY A 164 23.67 -0.01 4.14
C GLY A 164 24.11 -0.31 5.58
N ALA A 165 23.28 -0.97 6.37
CA ALA A 165 23.65 -1.48 7.69
C ALA A 165 22.73 -2.64 8.12
N GLU A 166 23.31 -3.80 8.43
CA GLU A 166 22.55 -4.94 8.92
C GLU A 166 22.01 -4.69 10.33
N GLY A 167 20.71 -4.88 10.52
CA GLY A 167 20.02 -4.71 11.81
C GLY A 167 19.96 -3.26 12.30
N PRO A 168 19.86 -3.04 13.63
CA PRO A 168 19.70 -1.71 14.20
C PRO A 168 20.84 -0.76 13.85
N SER A 169 20.53 0.48 13.47
CA SER A 169 21.52 1.50 13.11
C SER A 169 21.23 2.82 13.83
N ARG A 170 22.30 3.59 14.11
CA ARG A 170 22.23 4.97 14.60
C ARG A 170 22.75 5.97 13.55
N LYS A 171 23.17 5.49 12.39
CA LYS A 171 23.63 6.35 11.29
C LYS A 171 22.42 7.07 10.69
N LYS A 172 22.44 8.42 10.74
CA LYS A 172 21.33 9.25 10.30
C LYS A 172 20.91 8.94 8.85
N ALA A 173 21.84 8.87 7.91
CA ALA A 173 21.56 8.58 6.51
C ALA A 173 20.89 7.20 6.30
N VAL A 174 21.30 6.16 7.06
CA VAL A 174 20.68 4.83 7.00
C VAL A 174 19.24 4.89 7.51
N MET A 175 19.01 5.59 8.62
CA MET A 175 17.67 5.71 9.20
C MET A 175 16.72 6.52 8.31
N GLU A 176 17.21 7.60 7.70
CA GLU A 176 16.43 8.40 6.73
C GLU A 176 16.07 7.55 5.50
N LEU A 177 17.02 6.82 4.94
CA LEU A 177 16.76 5.95 3.80
C LEU A 177 15.76 4.84 4.13
N ARG A 178 15.86 4.19 5.31
CA ARG A 178 14.89 3.21 5.78
C ARG A 178 13.49 3.80 5.91
N ASN A 179 13.38 4.99 6.50
CA ASN A 179 12.09 5.67 6.59
C ASN A 179 11.52 5.97 5.20
N HIS A 180 12.33 6.46 4.24
CA HIS A 180 11.89 6.67 2.86
C HIS A 180 11.38 5.37 2.23
N GLN A 181 12.10 4.27 2.39
CA GLN A 181 11.68 2.98 1.84
C GLN A 181 10.37 2.45 2.46
N ILE A 182 10.14 2.69 3.76
CA ILE A 182 8.87 2.34 4.42
C ILE A 182 7.70 3.17 3.83
N PHE A 183 7.89 4.48 3.67
CA PHE A 183 6.88 5.35 3.04
C PHE A 183 6.62 4.94 1.58
N ASN A 184 7.67 4.66 0.82
CA ASN A 184 7.57 4.17 -0.57
C ASN A 184 6.79 2.85 -0.65
N ALA A 185 7.02 1.93 0.28
CA ALA A 185 6.29 0.66 0.36
C ALA A 185 4.80 0.88 0.59
N PHE A 186 4.42 1.79 1.48
CA PHE A 186 3.01 2.12 1.69
C PHE A 186 2.39 2.81 0.47
N PHE A 187 3.11 3.70 -0.24
CA PHE A 187 2.62 4.27 -1.50
C PHE A 187 2.39 3.17 -2.55
N LEU A 188 3.33 2.24 -2.72
CA LEU A 188 3.16 1.11 -3.65
C LEU A 188 1.96 0.23 -3.28
N LEU A 189 1.73 0.00 -1.98
CA LEU A 189 0.62 -0.83 -1.51
C LEU A 189 -0.73 -0.15 -1.67
N PHE A 190 -0.86 1.09 -1.17
CA PHE A 190 -2.17 1.77 -1.09
C PHE A 190 -2.59 2.46 -2.39
N LEU A 191 -1.67 2.73 -3.31
CA LEU A 191 -1.99 3.33 -4.62
C LEU A 191 -2.11 2.30 -5.75
N ALA A 192 -1.82 1.03 -5.49
CA ALA A 192 -2.17 -0.08 -6.36
C ALA A 192 -3.68 -0.37 -6.28
N GLN A 193 -4.24 -0.94 -7.35
CA GLN A 193 -5.64 -1.34 -7.37
C GLN A 193 -5.96 -2.53 -6.47
N GLY A 194 -6.59 -3.43 -6.48
CA GLY A 194 -6.76 -4.55 -5.57
C GLY A 194 -7.01 -4.13 -4.10
N THR A 195 -7.11 -5.08 -3.21
CA THR A 195 -7.33 -4.83 -1.78
C THR A 195 -5.99 -4.78 -1.04
N PRO A 196 -5.57 -3.63 -0.49
CA PRO A 196 -4.33 -3.56 0.26
C PRO A 196 -4.46 -4.33 1.58
N CYS A 197 -3.49 -5.18 1.85
CA CYS A 197 -3.34 -5.92 3.09
C CYS A 197 -2.01 -5.57 3.75
N MET A 198 -2.03 -5.18 5.00
CA MET A 198 -0.89 -4.73 5.77
C MET A 198 -0.67 -5.67 6.96
N LEU A 199 0.57 -6.06 7.24
CA LEU A 199 0.90 -6.77 8.46
C LEU A 199 0.69 -5.85 9.66
N ALA A 200 -0.05 -6.31 10.66
CA ALA A 200 -0.31 -5.54 11.87
C ALA A 200 1.01 -5.17 12.58
N GLY A 201 1.20 -3.88 12.82
CA GLY A 201 2.42 -3.33 13.40
C GLY A 201 3.35 -2.64 12.41
N ASP A 202 3.21 -2.87 11.11
CA ASP A 202 4.01 -2.17 10.10
C ASP A 202 3.75 -0.66 10.10
N GLU A 203 2.51 -0.24 10.39
CA GLU A 203 2.07 1.15 10.48
C GLU A 203 2.74 1.95 11.61
N PHE A 204 3.43 1.28 12.52
CA PHE A 204 4.25 1.92 13.54
C PHE A 204 5.65 1.30 13.69
N GLY A 205 6.11 0.60 12.63
CA GLY A 205 7.47 0.13 12.50
C GLY A 205 7.85 -0.99 13.47
N ASN A 206 6.93 -1.93 13.72
CA ASN A 206 7.21 -3.14 14.49
C ASN A 206 8.36 -3.93 13.87
N SER A 207 9.16 -4.59 14.71
CA SER A 207 10.33 -5.37 14.28
C SER A 207 10.34 -6.71 15.01
N GLN A 208 10.60 -7.75 14.27
CA GLN A 208 10.88 -9.10 14.75
C GLN A 208 12.40 -9.37 14.84
N LYS A 209 13.20 -8.30 14.80
CA LYS A 209 14.66 -8.31 14.92
C LYS A 209 15.35 -9.17 13.85
N GLY A 210 14.77 -9.20 12.64
CA GLY A 210 15.28 -10.00 11.53
C GLY A 210 14.88 -11.48 11.57
N ASN A 211 14.03 -11.89 12.51
CA ASN A 211 13.41 -13.20 12.47
C ASN A 211 12.22 -13.16 11.50
N ASN A 212 12.29 -13.97 10.44
CA ASN A 212 11.24 -14.03 9.42
C ASN A 212 10.31 -15.24 9.54
N ASN A 213 10.36 -15.94 10.68
CA ASN A 213 9.54 -17.13 10.95
C ASN A 213 9.25 -17.30 12.44
N VAL A 214 8.50 -16.37 13.00
CA VAL A 214 8.26 -16.26 14.45
C VAL A 214 7.26 -17.26 15.04
N TYR A 215 6.94 -18.34 14.33
CA TYR A 215 5.91 -19.33 14.69
C TYR A 215 6.05 -19.91 16.11
N CYS A 216 7.28 -20.04 16.63
CA CYS A 216 7.59 -20.59 17.95
C CYS A 216 7.99 -19.51 18.99
N GLN A 217 7.90 -18.21 18.64
CA GLN A 217 8.38 -17.12 19.47
C GLN A 217 7.23 -16.49 20.29
N ASP A 218 6.87 -17.11 21.42
CA ASP A 218 5.95 -16.51 22.39
C ASP A 218 6.70 -15.56 23.36
N ASN A 219 7.35 -14.56 22.81
CA ASN A 219 8.19 -13.59 23.51
C ASN A 219 8.26 -12.26 22.71
N PRO A 220 9.02 -11.24 23.16
CA PRO A 220 9.11 -9.94 22.48
C PRO A 220 9.65 -9.96 21.02
N ILE A 221 10.15 -11.08 20.51
CA ILE A 221 10.49 -11.24 19.09
C ILE A 221 9.21 -11.38 18.27
N GLY A 222 8.29 -12.25 18.70
CA GLY A 222 7.04 -12.52 18.02
C GLY A 222 5.89 -11.57 18.41
N TRP A 223 6.00 -10.86 19.53
CA TRP A 223 4.95 -9.96 19.99
C TRP A 223 4.97 -8.61 19.26
N THR A 224 3.80 -8.07 18.99
CA THR A 224 3.66 -6.69 18.49
C THR A 224 3.88 -5.69 19.64
N ASP A 225 4.90 -4.83 19.52
CA ASP A 225 5.16 -3.79 20.52
C ASP A 225 4.28 -2.55 20.30
N TRP A 226 3.09 -2.55 20.91
CA TRP A 226 2.12 -1.44 20.83
C TRP A 226 2.64 -0.08 21.30
N ARG A 227 3.75 -0.03 22.05
CA ARG A 227 4.41 1.23 22.43
C ARG A 227 5.02 1.94 21.23
N GLY A 228 5.15 1.22 20.10
CA GLY A 228 5.55 1.78 18.80
C GLY A 228 4.61 2.89 18.33
N LEU A 229 3.31 2.80 18.61
CA LEU A 229 2.32 3.80 18.20
C LEU A 229 2.67 5.21 18.66
N GLU A 230 3.13 5.37 19.91
CA GLU A 230 3.54 6.69 20.43
C GLU A 230 4.87 7.14 19.84
N LYS A 231 5.82 6.22 19.66
CA LYS A 231 7.18 6.52 19.16
C LYS A 231 7.22 6.84 17.67
N LYS A 232 6.33 6.24 16.90
CA LYS A 232 6.25 6.33 15.43
C LYS A 232 4.90 6.92 14.98
N LYS A 233 4.38 7.85 15.76
CA LYS A 233 3.08 8.50 15.48
C LYS A 233 3.01 9.09 14.08
N GLU A 234 4.09 9.70 13.58
CA GLU A 234 4.17 10.26 12.24
C GLU A 234 3.89 9.21 11.15
N LEU A 235 4.49 8.02 11.25
CA LEU A 235 4.25 6.93 10.31
C LEU A 235 2.80 6.44 10.38
N HIS A 236 2.27 6.27 11.59
CA HIS A 236 0.89 5.83 11.79
C HIS A 236 -0.13 6.85 11.24
N ASP A 237 0.08 8.15 11.49
CA ASP A 237 -0.78 9.21 10.97
C ASP A 237 -0.70 9.25 9.43
N PHE A 238 0.49 9.14 8.84
CA PHE A 238 0.66 9.03 7.40
C PHE A 238 -0.13 7.87 6.79
N VAL A 239 -0.07 6.68 7.39
CA VAL A 239 -0.83 5.51 6.88
C VAL A 239 -2.34 5.78 6.93
N LYS A 240 -2.84 6.39 8.02
CA LYS A 240 -4.27 6.77 8.13
C LYS A 240 -4.68 7.76 7.05
N GLU A 241 -3.87 8.77 6.82
CA GLU A 241 -4.12 9.80 5.79
C GLU A 241 -4.06 9.21 4.38
N LEU A 242 -3.13 8.30 4.11
CA LEU A 242 -3.03 7.61 2.83
C LEU A 242 -4.24 6.69 2.58
N ILE A 243 -4.75 6.01 3.61
CA ILE A 243 -6.01 5.25 3.54
C ILE A 243 -7.19 6.18 3.24
N ALA A 244 -7.26 7.34 3.89
CA ALA A 244 -8.29 8.34 3.65
C ALA A 244 -8.21 8.89 2.21
N PHE A 245 -7.01 9.18 1.72
CA PHE A 245 -6.76 9.59 0.35
C PHE A 245 -7.27 8.54 -0.65
N ARG A 246 -6.89 7.26 -0.47
CA ARG A 246 -7.38 6.17 -1.32
C ARG A 246 -8.91 6.09 -1.35
N LYS A 247 -9.57 6.21 -0.18
CA LYS A 247 -11.04 6.17 -0.07
C LYS A 247 -11.71 7.37 -0.76
N SER A 248 -11.08 8.53 -0.77
CA SER A 248 -11.61 9.75 -1.42
C SER A 248 -11.37 9.78 -2.94
N HIS A 249 -10.56 8.88 -3.48
CA HIS A 249 -10.25 8.79 -4.92
C HIS A 249 -10.73 7.46 -5.51
N PRO A 250 -12.00 7.38 -5.93
CA PRO A 250 -12.60 6.12 -6.43
C PRO A 250 -11.85 5.49 -7.60
N ILE A 251 -11.08 6.28 -8.37
CA ILE A 251 -10.24 5.75 -9.44
C ILE A 251 -9.15 4.79 -8.94
N LEU A 252 -8.76 4.87 -7.68
CA LEU A 252 -7.82 3.93 -7.06
C LEU A 252 -8.49 2.63 -6.58
N THR A 253 -9.83 2.58 -6.61
CA THR A 253 -10.62 1.42 -6.19
C THR A 253 -11.70 1.07 -7.24
N PRO A 254 -11.35 0.95 -8.53
CA PRO A 254 -12.32 0.68 -9.57
C PRO A 254 -12.92 -0.73 -9.42
N GLU A 255 -14.17 -0.89 -9.86
CA GLU A 255 -14.83 -2.20 -9.89
C GLU A 255 -14.24 -3.15 -10.94
N ARG A 256 -13.49 -2.62 -11.92
CA ARG A 256 -12.87 -3.37 -13.02
C ARG A 256 -11.43 -2.93 -13.20
N GLU A 257 -10.61 -3.86 -13.61
CA GLU A 257 -9.23 -3.57 -13.99
C GLU A 257 -9.18 -2.47 -15.06
N LEU A 258 -8.33 -1.46 -14.86
CA LEU A 258 -8.07 -0.39 -15.81
C LEU A 258 -7.37 -0.95 -17.05
N GLN A 259 -7.77 -0.49 -18.23
CA GLN A 259 -7.38 -1.12 -19.48
C GLN A 259 -6.42 -0.28 -20.35
N GLY A 260 -6.17 0.97 -19.97
CA GLY A 260 -5.35 1.88 -20.76
C GLY A 260 -6.06 2.40 -22.01
N ILE A 261 -7.41 2.48 -21.98
CA ILE A 261 -8.23 2.98 -23.08
C ILE A 261 -9.17 4.10 -22.61
N ASP A 262 -9.57 4.97 -23.51
CA ASP A 262 -10.53 6.04 -23.24
C ASP A 262 -11.98 5.53 -23.29
N LEU A 263 -12.46 4.97 -22.19
CA LEU A 263 -13.83 4.48 -22.06
C LEU A 263 -14.86 5.62 -21.86
N SER A 264 -14.40 6.80 -21.47
CA SER A 264 -15.26 7.95 -21.16
C SER A 264 -15.36 8.96 -22.29
N CYS A 265 -14.67 8.73 -23.40
CA CYS A 265 -14.55 9.67 -24.53
C CYS A 265 -14.11 11.08 -24.07
N CYS A 266 -13.21 11.13 -23.09
CA CYS A 266 -12.69 12.38 -22.52
C CYS A 266 -11.35 12.82 -23.17
N GLY A 267 -10.80 12.03 -24.07
CA GLY A 267 -9.56 12.29 -24.78
C GLY A 267 -8.30 11.73 -24.10
N VAL A 268 -8.46 11.08 -22.94
CA VAL A 268 -7.36 10.41 -22.23
C VAL A 268 -7.77 9.00 -21.78
N PRO A 269 -6.84 8.03 -21.71
CA PRO A 269 -7.15 6.69 -21.21
C PRO A 269 -7.43 6.69 -19.71
N ASP A 270 -8.10 5.65 -19.22
CA ASP A 270 -8.38 5.44 -17.79
C ASP A 270 -7.11 5.32 -16.94
N VAL A 271 -6.05 4.73 -17.50
CA VAL A 271 -4.70 4.68 -16.93
C VAL A 271 -3.67 4.84 -18.04
N SER A 272 -2.57 5.52 -17.76
CA SER A 272 -1.40 5.57 -18.66
C SER A 272 -0.09 5.66 -17.88
N TYR A 273 1.01 5.37 -18.58
CA TYR A 273 2.32 5.24 -17.99
C TYR A 273 3.29 6.19 -18.67
N HIS A 274 4.20 6.79 -17.86
CA HIS A 274 5.05 7.89 -18.26
C HIS A 274 6.47 7.69 -17.72
N GLY A 275 7.42 8.30 -18.40
CA GLY A 275 8.81 8.41 -17.99
C GLY A 275 9.29 9.84 -18.13
N GLU A 276 10.48 10.01 -18.70
CA GLU A 276 11.02 11.33 -19.10
C GLU A 276 10.18 11.99 -20.18
N GLU A 277 9.45 11.18 -20.96
CA GLU A 277 8.48 11.63 -21.94
C GLU A 277 7.07 11.21 -21.52
N ALA A 278 6.09 12.10 -21.70
CA ALA A 278 4.69 11.81 -21.44
C ALA A 278 4.15 10.77 -22.43
N TRP A 279 3.28 9.89 -21.96
CA TRP A 279 2.63 8.83 -22.73
C TRP A 279 3.59 7.74 -23.24
N GLN A 280 4.79 7.66 -22.67
CA GLN A 280 5.80 6.68 -23.05
C GLN A 280 6.28 5.92 -21.81
N ILE A 281 6.12 4.60 -21.86
CA ILE A 281 6.62 3.70 -20.81
C ILE A 281 8.15 3.69 -20.89
N PRO A 282 8.86 3.82 -19.75
CA PRO A 282 10.31 3.63 -19.70
C PRO A 282 10.69 2.25 -20.24
N GLY A 283 11.36 2.20 -21.40
CA GLY A 283 11.62 0.95 -22.14
C GLY A 283 12.95 0.27 -21.83
N GLU A 284 13.86 0.94 -21.12
CA GLU A 284 15.16 0.38 -20.80
C GLU A 284 15.10 -0.58 -19.63
N VAL A 285 15.84 -1.70 -19.72
CA VAL A 285 15.94 -2.67 -18.61
C VAL A 285 16.49 -2.01 -17.34
N SER A 286 17.36 -1.03 -17.49
CA SER A 286 17.94 -0.24 -16.41
C SER A 286 16.95 0.73 -15.74
N SER A 287 15.78 0.96 -16.31
CA SER A 287 14.77 1.89 -15.76
C SER A 287 14.24 1.40 -14.41
N ARG A 288 14.21 2.31 -13.44
CA ARG A 288 13.70 2.11 -12.07
C ARG A 288 12.73 3.21 -11.67
N GLN A 289 12.26 3.97 -12.65
CA GLN A 289 11.31 5.07 -12.48
C GLN A 289 10.06 4.82 -13.32
N LEU A 290 8.90 5.18 -12.77
CA LEU A 290 7.60 5.00 -13.42
C LEU A 290 6.64 6.11 -12.97
N GLY A 291 6.09 6.84 -13.93
CA GLY A 291 4.93 7.71 -13.70
C GLY A 291 3.64 6.97 -14.09
N VAL A 292 2.62 7.05 -13.25
CA VAL A 292 1.30 6.47 -13.50
C VAL A 292 0.25 7.57 -13.41
N TYR A 293 -0.47 7.80 -14.49
CA TYR A 293 -1.61 8.69 -14.54
C TYR A 293 -2.90 7.89 -14.47
N TYR A 294 -3.80 8.29 -13.60
CA TYR A 294 -5.15 7.76 -13.44
C TYR A 294 -6.17 8.83 -13.77
N SER A 295 -7.03 8.59 -14.77
CA SER A 295 -8.08 9.53 -15.14
C SER A 295 -9.30 9.40 -14.24
N GLY A 296 -9.69 10.48 -13.60
CA GLY A 296 -10.89 10.57 -12.77
C GLY A 296 -12.20 10.66 -13.55
N ALA A 297 -12.16 10.71 -14.89
CA ALA A 297 -13.33 10.97 -15.72
C ALA A 297 -14.47 9.97 -15.51
N GLN A 298 -14.16 8.68 -15.37
CA GLN A 298 -15.17 7.61 -15.15
C GLN A 298 -15.83 7.71 -13.78
N THR A 299 -15.06 8.07 -12.77
CA THR A 299 -15.50 8.14 -11.37
C THR A 299 -15.97 9.52 -10.97
N LYS A 300 -15.89 10.50 -11.87
CA LYS A 300 -16.18 11.92 -11.62
C LYS A 300 -15.37 12.47 -10.45
N SER A 301 -14.14 12.02 -10.33
CA SER A 301 -13.16 12.47 -9.33
C SER A 301 -12.03 13.24 -10.01
N GLU A 302 -11.08 13.70 -9.24
CA GLU A 302 -9.86 14.33 -9.73
C GLU A 302 -8.96 13.32 -10.43
N ASP A 303 -8.23 13.76 -11.47
CA ASP A 303 -7.15 12.96 -12.03
C ASP A 303 -6.01 12.87 -11.02
N CYS A 304 -5.36 11.73 -10.98
CA CYS A 304 -4.24 11.47 -10.08
C CYS A 304 -3.00 11.06 -10.89
N TYR A 305 -1.85 11.59 -10.52
CA TYR A 305 -0.56 11.17 -11.08
C TYR A 305 0.37 10.76 -9.96
N VAL A 306 0.95 9.56 -10.07
CA VAL A 306 1.91 9.04 -9.10
C VAL A 306 3.26 8.81 -9.79
N ALA A 307 4.30 9.50 -9.34
CA ALA A 307 5.66 9.31 -9.79
C ALA A 307 6.43 8.46 -8.78
N TYR A 308 6.96 7.33 -9.22
CA TYR A 308 7.81 6.42 -8.45
C TYR A 308 9.24 6.50 -8.98
N ASN A 309 10.19 6.92 -8.17
CA ASN A 309 11.61 6.88 -8.47
C ASN A 309 12.32 5.94 -7.49
N MET A 310 12.55 4.68 -7.87
CA MET A 310 13.30 3.71 -7.09
C MET A 310 14.79 3.65 -7.48
N HIS A 311 15.23 4.57 -8.34
CA HIS A 311 16.64 4.77 -8.69
C HIS A 311 17.38 5.52 -7.58
N TRP A 312 18.69 5.44 -7.56
CA TRP A 312 19.59 6.17 -6.64
C TRP A 312 20.06 7.52 -7.18
N LEU A 313 19.47 7.98 -8.27
CA LEU A 313 19.66 9.30 -8.87
C LEU A 313 18.32 10.00 -8.99
N GLU A 314 18.36 11.32 -9.06
CA GLU A 314 17.22 12.16 -9.41
C GLU A 314 16.81 11.93 -10.85
N HIS A 315 15.50 11.89 -11.10
CA HIS A 315 14.89 11.76 -12.42
C HIS A 315 13.82 12.81 -12.68
N VAL A 316 13.66 13.18 -13.95
CA VAL A 316 12.62 14.09 -14.40
C VAL A 316 11.50 13.27 -15.03
N PHE A 317 10.26 13.55 -14.63
CA PHE A 317 9.05 12.95 -15.19
C PHE A 317 8.30 13.97 -16.02
N ALA A 318 7.88 13.58 -17.22
CA ALA A 318 6.96 14.37 -18.00
C ALA A 318 5.52 14.19 -17.52
N LEU A 319 4.80 15.29 -17.37
CA LEU A 319 3.41 15.28 -16.91
C LEU A 319 2.46 15.43 -18.08
N PRO A 320 1.32 14.70 -18.10
CA PRO A 320 0.23 14.95 -19.03
C PRO A 320 -0.29 16.38 -18.93
N ALA A 321 -0.61 16.96 -20.08
CA ALA A 321 -1.22 18.30 -20.13
C ALA A 321 -2.65 18.23 -19.59
N LEU A 322 -2.99 19.14 -18.67
CA LEU A 322 -4.34 19.25 -18.12
C LEU A 322 -5.21 20.22 -18.94
N PRO A 323 -6.54 20.12 -18.85
CA PRO A 323 -7.47 21.09 -19.42
C PRO A 323 -7.20 22.51 -18.91
N LYS A 324 -7.59 23.51 -19.70
CA LYS A 324 -7.43 24.93 -19.32
C LYS A 324 -8.11 25.23 -17.97
N GLY A 325 -7.39 25.88 -17.07
CA GLY A 325 -7.86 26.23 -15.73
C GLY A 325 -7.60 25.18 -14.67
N TYR A 326 -6.97 24.05 -15.03
CA TYR A 326 -6.51 23.04 -14.09
C TYR A 326 -4.98 23.05 -13.98
N GLY A 327 -4.48 22.62 -12.83
CA GLY A 327 -3.05 22.47 -12.57
C GLY A 327 -2.76 21.25 -11.70
N TRP A 328 -1.53 20.76 -11.78
CA TRP A 328 -1.02 19.70 -10.93
C TRP A 328 -0.65 20.24 -9.55
N TYR A 329 -1.22 19.66 -8.51
CA TYR A 329 -0.92 19.96 -7.12
C TYR A 329 -0.27 18.76 -6.44
N VAL A 330 0.80 19.00 -5.68
CA VAL A 330 1.45 18.00 -4.85
C VAL A 330 0.57 17.71 -3.64
N LYS A 331 0.15 16.47 -3.48
CA LYS A 331 -0.66 15.98 -2.33
C LYS A 331 0.18 15.23 -1.31
N ALA A 332 1.18 14.48 -1.77
CA ALA A 332 2.02 13.69 -0.89
C ALA A 332 3.41 13.50 -1.48
N THR A 333 4.39 13.34 -0.60
CA THR A 333 5.76 12.97 -0.97
C THR A 333 6.35 12.00 0.05
N THR A 334 7.35 11.22 -0.33
CA THR A 334 8.09 10.36 0.61
C THR A 334 8.70 11.13 1.77
N GLU A 335 9.19 12.35 1.53
CA GLU A 335 9.87 13.17 2.56
C GLU A 335 8.91 13.77 3.59
N ARG A 336 7.67 14.06 3.18
CA ARG A 336 6.73 14.86 3.99
C ARG A 336 5.44 14.14 4.33
N GLY A 337 5.24 12.92 3.82
CA GLY A 337 3.96 12.23 3.91
C GLY A 337 2.86 12.95 3.14
N MET A 338 1.64 12.90 3.64
CA MET A 338 0.52 13.66 3.10
C MET A 338 0.64 15.14 3.46
N LEU A 339 0.24 16.03 2.57
CA LEU A 339 0.28 17.46 2.80
C LEU A 339 -1.10 17.98 3.23
N ASP A 340 -1.17 18.70 4.35
CA ASP A 340 -2.41 19.34 4.83
C ASP A 340 -3.02 20.27 3.78
N VAL A 341 -2.16 21.02 3.07
CA VAL A 341 -2.55 21.90 1.99
C VAL A 341 -1.79 21.49 0.73
N PRO A 342 -2.50 21.16 -0.35
CA PRO A 342 -1.88 20.84 -1.63
C PRO A 342 -1.07 22.03 -2.16
N VAL A 343 0.06 21.74 -2.78
CA VAL A 343 0.97 22.76 -3.30
C VAL A 343 0.96 22.73 -4.82
N LEU A 344 0.57 23.83 -5.44
CA LEU A 344 0.60 23.98 -6.91
C LEU A 344 2.03 23.77 -7.42
N LEU A 345 2.20 22.81 -8.32
CA LEU A 345 3.49 22.51 -8.92
C LEU A 345 3.94 23.69 -9.80
N LYS A 346 5.20 24.09 -9.69
CA LYS A 346 5.72 25.26 -10.44
C LYS A 346 5.78 25.02 -11.93
N ASP A 347 6.33 23.87 -12.34
CA ASP A 347 6.34 23.42 -13.72
C ASP A 347 5.23 22.40 -13.94
N GLN A 348 4.22 22.78 -14.70
CA GLN A 348 3.04 21.96 -14.98
C GLN A 348 3.29 20.88 -16.05
N ARG A 349 4.52 20.78 -16.58
CA ARG A 349 4.89 19.81 -17.61
C ARG A 349 5.92 18.80 -17.13
N LYS A 350 6.66 19.13 -16.07
CA LYS A 350 7.76 18.32 -15.55
C LYS A 350 7.75 18.29 -14.03
N LEU A 351 8.09 17.12 -13.50
CA LEU A 351 8.30 16.87 -12.08
C LEU A 351 9.72 16.35 -11.89
N GLU A 352 10.55 17.07 -11.16
CA GLU A 352 11.84 16.58 -10.68
C GLU A 352 11.63 15.79 -9.40
N LEU A 353 12.09 14.55 -9.37
CA LEU A 353 11.90 13.63 -8.27
C LEU A 353 13.26 13.08 -7.80
N LYS A 354 13.56 13.32 -6.53
CA LYS A 354 14.79 12.83 -5.91
C LYS A 354 14.89 11.31 -5.94
N GLU A 355 16.08 10.81 -5.67
CA GLU A 355 16.33 9.39 -5.51
C GLU A 355 15.43 8.75 -4.44
N ARG A 356 15.07 7.50 -4.65
CA ARG A 356 14.33 6.67 -3.68
C ARG A 356 13.09 7.35 -3.11
N SER A 357 12.29 8.01 -3.97
CA SER A 357 11.13 8.77 -3.52
C SER A 357 9.89 8.58 -4.41
N VAL A 358 8.75 8.91 -3.87
CA VAL A 358 7.44 8.92 -4.52
C VAL A 358 6.81 10.29 -4.34
N THR A 359 6.12 10.78 -5.38
CA THR A 359 5.29 11.98 -5.29
C THR A 359 3.92 11.69 -5.88
N VAL A 360 2.89 12.12 -5.17
CA VAL A 360 1.48 12.02 -5.60
C VAL A 360 0.97 13.42 -5.95
N LEU A 361 0.44 13.54 -7.16
CA LEU A 361 -0.17 14.77 -7.66
C LEU A 361 -1.66 14.55 -7.92
N THR A 362 -2.46 15.59 -7.75
CA THR A 362 -3.87 15.64 -8.20
C THR A 362 -4.08 16.83 -9.12
N ALA A 363 -5.01 16.69 -10.08
CA ALA A 363 -5.40 17.76 -10.96
C ALA A 363 -6.55 18.55 -10.33
N GLU A 364 -6.27 19.80 -9.96
CA GLU A 364 -7.27 20.67 -9.33
C GLU A 364 -7.46 21.96 -10.14
N ARG A 365 -8.58 22.64 -9.94
CA ARG A 365 -8.79 23.96 -10.52
C ARG A 365 -7.81 24.95 -9.93
N ILE A 366 -7.13 25.71 -10.78
CA ILE A 366 -6.28 26.81 -10.34
C ILE A 366 -7.18 27.91 -9.79
N VAL A 367 -7.10 28.15 -8.49
CA VAL A 367 -7.78 29.28 -7.85
C VAL A 367 -6.88 30.51 -8.00
N GLU A 368 -7.26 31.43 -8.87
CA GLU A 368 -6.61 32.76 -8.91
C GLU A 368 -6.91 33.46 -7.58
N VAL A 369 -5.91 33.56 -6.72
CA VAL A 369 -5.99 34.45 -5.56
C VAL A 369 -5.91 35.86 -6.10
N GLU A 370 -7.05 36.57 -6.20
CA GLU A 370 -7.08 38.00 -6.44
C GLU A 370 -6.24 38.68 -5.35
N THR A 371 -5.00 39.01 -5.68
CA THR A 371 -4.20 39.96 -4.91
C THR A 371 -4.88 41.31 -5.06
N LYS A 372 -5.75 41.67 -4.12
CA LYS A 372 -6.22 43.05 -3.97
C LYS A 372 -4.97 43.94 -3.79
N LYS A 373 -4.56 44.60 -4.85
CA LYS A 373 -3.67 45.74 -4.77
C LYS A 373 -4.39 46.81 -3.94
N ASN A 374 -3.99 46.96 -2.70
CA ASN A 374 -4.28 48.16 -1.93
C ASN A 374 -3.49 49.31 -2.55
N GLU A 375 -4.07 49.97 -3.54
CA GLU A 375 -3.68 51.31 -3.92
C GLU A 375 -4.34 52.29 -2.94
N ASN A 376 -3.73 52.50 -1.80
CA ASN A 376 -3.92 53.71 -1.02
C ASN A 376 -2.73 54.64 -1.30
N ILE A 377 -2.82 55.39 -2.40
CA ILE A 377 -2.04 56.60 -2.59
C ILE A 377 -2.75 57.70 -1.82
N THR A 378 -2.29 57.99 -0.61
CA THR A 378 -2.64 59.24 0.10
C THR A 378 -1.70 60.29 -0.42
N THR A 379 -2.20 61.12 -1.32
CA THR A 379 -1.56 62.39 -1.66
C THR A 379 -1.71 63.34 -0.48
N LEU A 380 -0.63 63.56 0.24
CA LEU A 380 -0.49 64.71 1.13
C LEU A 380 -0.14 65.93 0.25
N THR A 381 -1.07 66.85 0.07
CA THR A 381 -0.81 68.17 -0.42
C THR A 381 -0.43 69.01 0.78
N ASP A 382 0.79 69.52 0.73
CA ASP A 382 1.22 70.70 1.54
C ASP A 382 0.40 71.86 1.16
N ASP A 383 -0.17 72.53 2.14
CA ASP A 383 -0.56 73.93 2.04
C ASP A 383 -0.02 74.67 3.25
N GLN A 384 1.08 75.37 2.99
CA GLN A 384 1.53 76.50 3.83
C GLN A 384 0.85 77.73 3.32
N SER A 385 0.25 78.46 4.20
CA SER A 385 0.41 79.96 4.27
C SER A 385 -0.60 80.56 5.22
N SER A 386 -0.05 81.21 6.20
CA SER A 386 -0.44 82.45 6.94
C SER A 386 -0.45 82.25 8.42
#